data_c004d7294bc3f649f244bf50e0eb19ed
#
_entry.id   c004d7294bc3f649f244bf50e0eb19ed
#
_cell.length_a   1.000
_cell.length_b   1.000
_cell.length_c   1.000
_cell.angle_alpha   90.00
_cell.angle_beta   90.00
_cell.angle_gamma   90.00
#
_symmetry.space_group_name_H-M   'P 1'
#
loop_
_entity.id
_entity.type
_entity.pdbx_description
1 polymer ?
#
loop_
_entity_poly.entity_id
_entity_poly.type
_entity_poly.pdbx_seq_one_letter_code
_entity_poly.pdbx_strand_id
1 'polypeptide(L)'
;HPILIDKYLAGKEVEVDAICDENGVLIPGIMEHVERAGVHSGDSISVYPTQKIKPEIKQIIVDYTERLAKALHVIGLINIQFIVYEDQVYVIEVNPRSSRTIPYISKVTDIPVVDVATHVIMGKTIKEQGYEYGLAPEKETVAIKMPVFSFEKIKGAEISLGPEMKSTGEVLGISKDFDEAIYKAFMGTGINLPKKKNIICTIKDSAKEEFLPIAKQYYMFGYDLYATEGTYNFLKEHDIPVSKINRIADKTNTIFDLMLTDTVDLIIDIPTRNDNLKDGFVIRRFAVEAGIPIYTSLDTAQALINCLEKRHKGQTSLVDITK
;
A
#
# COMPACT_ATOMS: atom_id res chain seq x y z
N HIS A 1 20.46 -22.75 10.30
CA HIS A 1 19.56 -21.87 11.02
C HIS A 1 18.14 -22.41 10.92
N PRO A 2 17.32 -22.29 11.98
CA PRO A 2 15.92 -22.68 11.92
C PRO A 2 15.18 -21.83 10.86
N ILE A 3 14.24 -22.46 10.15
CA ILE A 3 13.38 -21.81 9.16
C ILE A 3 11.98 -21.78 9.74
N LEU A 4 11.38 -20.59 9.81
CA LEU A 4 9.96 -20.42 10.14
C LEU A 4 9.12 -20.64 8.88
N ILE A 5 8.11 -21.50 8.97
CA ILE A 5 7.18 -21.77 7.88
C ILE A 5 5.77 -21.56 8.41
N ASP A 6 5.07 -20.55 7.92
CA ASP A 6 3.70 -20.22 8.28
C ASP A 6 2.74 -20.43 7.12
N LYS A 7 1.46 -20.61 7.45
CA LYS A 7 0.38 -20.62 6.45
C LYS A 7 0.20 -19.22 5.91
N TYR A 8 0.30 -19.05 4.58
CA TYR A 8 -0.05 -17.80 3.93
C TYR A 8 -1.57 -17.57 3.98
N LEU A 9 -1.97 -16.43 4.52
CA LEU A 9 -3.35 -15.96 4.55
C LEU A 9 -3.46 -14.74 3.65
N ALA A 10 -4.26 -14.83 2.58
CA ALA A 10 -4.53 -13.73 1.65
C ALA A 10 -5.55 -12.74 2.24
N GLY A 11 -5.32 -12.30 3.48
CA GLY A 11 -6.17 -11.37 4.21
C GLY A 11 -5.77 -9.91 4.05
N LYS A 12 -6.48 -9.05 4.75
CA LYS A 12 -6.18 -7.63 4.85
C LYS A 12 -5.22 -7.40 6.02
N GLU A 13 -4.06 -6.80 5.73
CA GLU A 13 -3.14 -6.41 6.79
C GLU A 13 -3.62 -5.15 7.50
N VAL A 14 -3.41 -5.14 8.81
CA VAL A 14 -3.73 -4.04 9.71
C VAL A 14 -2.57 -3.84 10.65
N GLU A 15 -2.20 -2.59 10.89
CA GLU A 15 -1.08 -2.21 11.75
C GLU A 15 -1.54 -1.30 12.88
N VAL A 16 -1.00 -1.52 14.07
CA VAL A 16 -1.22 -0.71 15.26
C VAL A 16 0.11 -0.27 15.83
N ASP A 17 0.25 1.03 16.03
CA ASP A 17 1.27 1.61 16.90
C ASP A 17 0.60 2.05 18.19
N ALA A 18 1.10 1.61 19.33
CA ALA A 18 0.51 1.92 20.62
C ALA A 18 1.57 2.36 21.64
N ILE A 19 1.09 3.11 22.64
CA ILE A 19 1.88 3.53 23.80
C ILE A 19 1.40 2.73 24.99
N CYS A 20 2.32 2.16 25.77
CA CYS A 20 2.03 1.29 26.89
C CYS A 20 2.66 1.83 28.16
N ASP A 21 1.90 1.87 29.25
CA ASP A 21 2.39 2.06 30.61
C ASP A 21 2.01 0.84 31.49
N GLU A 22 2.27 0.91 32.79
CA GLU A 22 1.96 -0.18 33.74
C GLU A 22 0.46 -0.46 33.87
N ASN A 23 -0.40 0.51 33.53
CA ASN A 23 -1.84 0.47 33.77
C ASN A 23 -2.64 0.13 32.51
N GLY A 24 -2.10 0.37 31.31
CA GLY A 24 -2.83 0.13 30.07
C GLY A 24 -2.11 0.59 28.80
N VAL A 25 -2.89 0.67 27.73
CA VAL A 25 -2.39 0.97 26.40
C VAL A 25 -3.22 2.10 25.78
N LEU A 26 -2.59 3.09 25.17
CA LEU A 26 -3.21 4.08 24.29
C LEU A 26 -2.91 3.68 22.84
N ILE A 27 -3.95 3.47 22.06
CA ILE A 27 -3.90 3.20 20.63
C ILE A 27 -4.36 4.48 19.91
N PRO A 28 -3.45 5.25 19.29
CA PRO A 28 -3.81 6.48 18.56
C PRO A 28 -4.75 6.22 17.38
N GLY A 29 -4.59 5.09 16.71
CA GLY A 29 -5.43 4.66 15.61
C GLY A 29 -5.01 3.32 15.04
N ILE A 30 -5.93 2.71 14.30
CA ILE A 30 -5.70 1.45 13.58
C ILE A 30 -5.52 1.80 12.11
N MET A 31 -4.44 1.32 11.49
CA MET A 31 -4.12 1.54 10.07
C MET A 31 -4.43 0.30 9.26
N GLU A 32 -5.08 0.46 8.12
CA GLU A 32 -5.37 -0.63 7.17
C GLU A 32 -4.46 -0.50 5.95
N HIS A 33 -3.87 -1.60 5.46
CA HIS A 33 -3.10 -1.60 4.23
C HIS A 33 -4.02 -1.73 3.01
N VAL A 34 -3.71 -0.99 1.95
CA VAL A 34 -4.43 -1.10 0.67
C VAL A 34 -4.07 -2.41 -0.01
N GLU A 35 -2.79 -2.73 -0.07
CA GLU A 35 -2.29 -4.01 -0.56
C GLU A 35 -2.66 -5.14 0.41
N ARG A 36 -2.81 -6.33 -0.14
CA ARG A 36 -3.01 -7.55 0.65
C ARG A 36 -1.71 -8.02 1.30
N ALA A 37 -1.84 -8.95 2.23
CA ALA A 37 -0.74 -9.55 2.97
C ALA A 37 0.41 -10.07 2.09
N GLY A 38 1.63 -9.86 2.56
CA GLY A 38 2.86 -10.30 1.89
C GLY A 38 3.70 -9.18 1.28
N VAL A 39 3.26 -7.93 1.41
CA VAL A 39 4.05 -6.73 1.13
C VAL A 39 4.51 -6.15 2.47
N HIS A 40 5.79 -5.76 2.57
CA HIS A 40 6.32 -5.15 3.79
C HIS A 40 5.51 -3.90 4.15
N SER A 41 5.18 -3.71 5.43
CA SER A 41 4.33 -2.59 5.91
C SER A 41 4.86 -1.20 5.51
N GLY A 42 6.20 -1.03 5.48
CA GLY A 42 6.84 0.19 4.99
C GLY A 42 6.59 0.49 3.52
N ASP A 43 6.35 -0.54 2.71
CA ASP A 43 6.12 -0.46 1.26
C ASP A 43 4.64 -0.47 0.88
N SER A 44 3.74 -0.71 1.84
CA SER A 44 2.30 -0.70 1.64
C SER A 44 1.74 0.71 1.77
N ILE A 45 0.69 0.98 0.98
CA ILE A 45 -0.16 2.15 1.16
C ILE A 45 -1.01 1.88 2.40
N SER A 46 -0.92 2.75 3.42
CA SER A 46 -1.71 2.62 4.63
C SER A 46 -2.77 3.71 4.73
N VAL A 47 -3.95 3.37 5.21
CA VAL A 47 -5.06 4.29 5.40
C VAL A 47 -5.49 4.35 6.86
N TYR A 48 -5.75 5.56 7.34
CA TYR A 48 -6.37 5.86 8.62
C TYR A 48 -7.52 6.87 8.42
N PRO A 49 -8.68 6.69 9.09
CA PRO A 49 -9.12 5.46 9.77
C PRO A 49 -9.28 4.29 8.81
N THR A 50 -9.39 3.08 9.34
CA THR A 50 -9.65 1.87 8.53
C THR A 50 -10.95 2.01 7.75
N GLN A 51 -10.97 1.55 6.50
CA GLN A 51 -12.11 1.70 5.58
C GLN A 51 -12.98 0.45 5.50
N LYS A 52 -12.38 -0.73 5.63
CA LYS A 52 -13.05 -2.03 5.41
C LYS A 52 -13.06 -2.92 6.65
N ILE A 53 -12.47 -2.48 7.75
CA ILE A 53 -12.42 -3.25 8.99
C ILE A 53 -13.67 -2.97 9.82
N LYS A 54 -14.43 -4.02 10.12
CA LYS A 54 -15.67 -3.95 10.90
C LYS A 54 -15.39 -3.50 12.35
N PRO A 55 -16.33 -2.80 13.01
CA PRO A 55 -16.15 -2.37 14.40
C PRO A 55 -15.82 -3.52 15.37
N GLU A 56 -16.44 -4.69 15.19
CA GLU A 56 -16.21 -5.87 16.01
C GLU A 56 -14.77 -6.36 15.89
N ILE A 57 -14.22 -6.30 14.68
CA ILE A 57 -12.82 -6.67 14.40
C ILE A 57 -11.85 -5.66 15.01
N LYS A 58 -12.16 -4.36 14.95
CA LYS A 58 -11.37 -3.33 15.63
C LYS A 58 -11.28 -3.60 17.13
N GLN A 59 -12.41 -4.00 17.76
CA GLN A 59 -12.42 -4.32 19.19
C GLN A 59 -11.54 -5.53 19.51
N ILE A 60 -11.51 -6.56 18.66
CA ILE A 60 -10.60 -7.72 18.82
C ILE A 60 -9.14 -7.27 18.70
N ILE A 61 -8.83 -6.39 17.75
CA ILE A 61 -7.47 -5.85 17.58
C ILE A 61 -7.04 -5.06 18.82
N VAL A 62 -7.94 -4.26 19.40
CA VAL A 62 -7.68 -3.53 20.67
C VAL A 62 -7.38 -4.52 21.80
N ASP A 63 -8.25 -5.53 22.02
CA ASP A 63 -8.06 -6.55 23.05
C ASP A 63 -6.72 -7.30 22.88
N TYR A 64 -6.38 -7.69 21.66
CA TYR A 64 -5.12 -8.37 21.37
C TYR A 64 -3.92 -7.45 21.64
N THR A 65 -4.00 -6.18 21.28
CA THR A 65 -2.95 -5.20 21.54
C THR A 65 -2.70 -5.04 23.03
N GLU A 66 -3.76 -4.88 23.84
CA GLU A 66 -3.66 -4.74 25.29
C GLU A 66 -3.08 -5.99 25.95
N ARG A 67 -3.55 -7.17 25.55
CA ARG A 67 -3.07 -8.45 26.09
C ARG A 67 -1.61 -8.72 25.76
N LEU A 68 -1.19 -8.44 24.52
CA LEU A 68 0.19 -8.62 24.08
C LEU A 68 1.12 -7.64 24.77
N ALA A 69 0.76 -6.36 24.85
CA ALA A 69 1.54 -5.34 25.55
C ALA A 69 1.76 -5.72 27.03
N LYS A 70 0.70 -6.16 27.71
CA LYS A 70 0.75 -6.60 29.10
C LYS A 70 1.60 -7.86 29.27
N ALA A 71 1.42 -8.86 28.42
CA ALA A 71 2.15 -10.12 28.50
C ALA A 71 3.67 -9.96 28.27
N LEU A 72 4.04 -8.98 27.45
CA LEU A 72 5.43 -8.63 27.13
C LEU A 72 6.01 -7.58 28.08
N HIS A 73 5.23 -7.08 29.04
CA HIS A 73 5.64 -6.01 29.97
C HIS A 73 6.22 -4.78 29.28
N VAL A 74 5.57 -4.36 28.18
CA VAL A 74 6.07 -3.24 27.38
C VAL A 74 5.79 -1.92 28.10
N ILE A 75 6.83 -1.10 28.24
CA ILE A 75 6.75 0.31 28.67
C ILE A 75 7.30 1.18 27.55
N GLY A 76 6.48 2.10 27.03
CA GLY A 76 6.79 2.92 25.87
C GLY A 76 6.05 2.43 24.63
N LEU A 77 6.73 2.18 23.53
CA LEU A 77 6.14 1.90 22.23
C LEU A 77 6.07 0.41 21.89
N ILE A 78 4.98 0.02 21.29
CA ILE A 78 4.77 -1.29 20.67
C ILE A 78 4.13 -1.12 19.31
N ASN A 79 4.63 -1.86 18.32
CA ASN A 79 4.04 -1.99 17.00
C ASN A 79 3.59 -3.43 16.80
N ILE A 80 2.36 -3.61 16.34
CA ILE A 80 1.79 -4.94 16.09
C ILE A 80 1.17 -4.97 14.69
N GLN A 81 1.49 -6.01 13.95
CA GLN A 81 0.92 -6.28 12.64
C GLN A 81 -0.04 -7.47 12.72
N PHE A 82 -1.21 -7.29 12.14
CA PHE A 82 -2.29 -8.27 12.12
C PHE A 82 -2.69 -8.59 10.69
N ILE A 83 -3.26 -9.77 10.47
CA ILE A 83 -4.04 -10.12 9.28
C ILE A 83 -5.49 -10.35 9.71
N VAL A 84 -6.41 -9.70 9.01
CA VAL A 84 -7.84 -9.99 9.09
C VAL A 84 -8.20 -10.88 7.91
N TYR A 85 -8.61 -12.11 8.19
CA TYR A 85 -8.99 -13.10 7.19
C TYR A 85 -10.24 -13.85 7.66
N GLU A 86 -11.30 -13.87 6.84
CA GLU A 86 -12.59 -14.49 7.16
C GLU A 86 -13.17 -14.06 8.52
N ASP A 87 -13.13 -12.73 8.76
CA ASP A 87 -13.55 -12.09 10.02
C ASP A 87 -12.80 -12.57 11.27
N GLN A 88 -11.64 -13.19 11.11
CA GLN A 88 -10.74 -13.55 12.20
C GLN A 88 -9.47 -12.70 12.18
N VAL A 89 -8.91 -12.43 13.36
CA VAL A 89 -7.70 -11.64 13.54
C VAL A 89 -6.54 -12.57 13.88
N TYR A 90 -5.47 -12.47 13.12
CA TYR A 90 -4.22 -13.19 13.32
C TYR A 90 -3.08 -12.21 13.56
N VAL A 91 -2.20 -12.53 14.50
CA VAL A 91 -0.98 -11.75 14.75
C VAL A 91 0.12 -12.21 13.80
N ILE A 92 0.70 -11.28 13.06
CA ILE A 92 1.87 -11.55 12.20
C ILE A 92 3.13 -11.41 13.03
N GLU A 93 3.32 -10.23 13.64
CA GLU A 93 4.48 -9.94 14.46
C GLU A 93 4.19 -8.87 15.50
N VAL A 94 4.99 -8.88 16.57
CA VAL A 94 4.96 -7.90 17.64
C VAL A 94 6.34 -7.31 17.81
N ASN A 95 6.45 -6.00 17.72
CA ASN A 95 7.69 -5.25 17.79
C ASN A 95 7.64 -4.28 18.99
N PRO A 96 8.26 -4.61 20.15
CA PRO A 96 8.30 -3.71 21.32
C PRO A 96 9.31 -2.58 21.10
N ARG A 97 9.06 -1.74 20.13
CA ARG A 97 9.87 -0.61 19.69
C ARG A 97 9.05 0.35 18.86
N SER A 98 9.61 1.51 18.55
CA SER A 98 9.07 2.45 17.55
C SER A 98 9.00 1.81 16.15
N SER A 99 8.02 2.24 15.36
CA SER A 99 7.84 1.91 13.96
C SER A 99 8.09 3.12 13.05
N ARG A 100 8.08 2.88 11.74
CA ARG A 100 8.18 3.95 10.74
C ARG A 100 6.86 4.70 10.55
N THR A 101 5.74 4.10 10.93
CA THR A 101 4.40 4.72 10.83
C THR A 101 4.13 5.73 11.95
N ILE A 102 4.99 5.81 12.99
CA ILE A 102 4.83 6.75 14.10
C ILE A 102 4.70 8.22 13.66
N PRO A 103 5.54 8.77 12.76
CA PRO A 103 5.37 10.16 12.30
C PRO A 103 4.03 10.38 11.60
N TYR A 104 3.60 9.39 10.80
CA TYR A 104 2.32 9.43 10.11
C TYR A 104 1.15 9.42 11.11
N ILE A 105 1.08 8.41 11.98
CA ILE A 105 -0.05 8.26 12.91
C ILE A 105 -0.10 9.43 13.91
N SER A 106 1.05 9.94 14.37
CA SER A 106 1.10 11.13 15.22
C SER A 106 0.49 12.34 14.54
N LYS A 107 0.84 12.56 13.25
CA LYS A 107 0.35 13.70 12.48
C LYS A 107 -1.15 13.65 12.24
N VAL A 108 -1.70 12.48 11.90
CA VAL A 108 -3.09 12.35 11.48
C VAL A 108 -4.08 12.21 12.64
N THR A 109 -3.60 11.83 13.83
CA THR A 109 -4.42 11.71 15.04
C THR A 109 -4.29 12.90 16.00
N ASP A 110 -3.31 13.78 15.76
CA ASP A 110 -2.91 14.88 16.66
C ASP A 110 -2.43 14.39 18.05
N ILE A 111 -2.03 13.12 18.15
CA ILE A 111 -1.43 12.55 19.36
C ILE A 111 0.08 12.54 19.16
N PRO A 112 0.88 13.30 19.92
CA PRO A 112 2.32 13.33 19.79
C PRO A 112 2.95 12.06 20.40
N VAL A 113 2.84 10.96 19.65
CA VAL A 113 3.12 9.58 20.10
C VAL A 113 4.50 9.45 20.73
N VAL A 114 5.52 10.07 20.12
CA VAL A 114 6.90 10.00 20.64
C VAL A 114 7.03 10.73 21.98
N ASP A 115 6.41 11.91 22.11
CA ASP A 115 6.49 12.71 23.35
C ASP A 115 5.76 11.97 24.49
N VAL A 116 4.55 11.46 24.22
CA VAL A 116 3.78 10.70 25.20
C VAL A 116 4.55 9.46 25.65
N ALA A 117 5.09 8.69 24.71
CA ALA A 117 5.87 7.48 25.00
C ALA A 117 7.16 7.80 25.78
N THR A 118 7.83 8.90 25.46
CA THR A 118 9.02 9.35 26.18
C THR A 118 8.68 9.69 27.64
N HIS A 119 7.59 10.40 27.88
CA HIS A 119 7.14 10.69 29.23
C HIS A 119 6.73 9.42 30.00
N VAL A 120 6.13 8.44 29.31
CA VAL A 120 5.82 7.14 29.92
C VAL A 120 7.11 6.42 30.38
N ILE A 121 8.14 6.39 29.52
CA ILE A 121 9.45 5.80 29.86
C ILE A 121 10.10 6.55 31.03
N MET A 122 9.83 7.84 31.18
CA MET A 122 10.30 8.67 32.30
C MET A 122 9.45 8.55 33.56
N GLY A 123 8.42 7.67 33.57
CA GLY A 123 7.62 7.34 34.72
C GLY A 123 6.27 8.07 34.85
N LYS A 124 5.85 8.87 33.87
CA LYS A 124 4.50 9.44 33.82
C LYS A 124 3.53 8.47 33.17
N THR A 125 2.38 8.28 33.78
CA THR A 125 1.31 7.46 33.17
C THR A 125 0.68 8.20 31.97
N ILE A 126 0.00 7.43 31.09
CA ILE A 126 -0.77 7.97 29.97
C ILE A 126 -1.86 8.93 30.47
N LYS A 127 -2.54 8.56 31.56
CA LYS A 127 -3.59 9.41 32.17
C LYS A 127 -3.08 10.73 32.75
N GLU A 128 -1.91 10.75 33.39
CA GLU A 128 -1.28 11.98 33.89
C GLU A 128 -0.92 12.94 32.76
N GLN A 129 -0.84 12.46 31.53
CA GLN A 129 -0.61 13.28 30.34
C GLN A 129 -1.91 13.71 29.63
N GLY A 130 -3.09 13.38 30.20
CA GLY A 130 -4.39 13.79 29.69
C GLY A 130 -4.97 12.87 28.60
N TYR A 131 -4.45 11.66 28.44
CA TYR A 131 -4.96 10.67 27.47
C TYR A 131 -5.69 9.53 28.17
N GLU A 132 -6.67 8.94 27.48
CA GLU A 132 -7.38 7.75 27.95
C GLU A 132 -6.75 6.47 27.39
N TYR A 133 -6.94 5.34 28.09
CA TYR A 133 -6.56 4.03 27.59
C TYR A 133 -7.52 3.52 26.53
N GLY A 134 -7.06 2.61 25.70
CA GLY A 134 -7.80 2.02 24.60
C GLY A 134 -7.60 2.76 23.28
N LEU A 135 -8.54 2.57 22.35
CA LEU A 135 -8.50 3.21 21.03
C LEU A 135 -9.00 4.65 21.14
N ALA A 136 -8.18 5.58 20.69
CA ALA A 136 -8.55 7.00 20.58
C ALA A 136 -9.70 7.19 19.55
N PRO A 137 -10.53 8.24 19.71
CA PRO A 137 -11.59 8.56 18.76
C PRO A 137 -11.02 8.77 17.35
N GLU A 138 -11.64 8.13 16.35
CA GLU A 138 -11.25 8.29 14.95
C GLU A 138 -11.57 9.70 14.42
N LYS A 139 -10.72 10.21 13.54
CA LYS A 139 -10.96 11.47 12.85
C LYS A 139 -11.96 11.31 11.70
N GLU A 140 -12.64 12.38 11.33
CA GLU A 140 -13.52 12.41 10.16
C GLU A 140 -12.75 12.42 8.83
N THR A 141 -11.48 12.83 8.86
CA THR A 141 -10.63 12.88 7.67
C THR A 141 -9.98 11.54 7.44
N VAL A 142 -9.91 11.15 6.17
CA VAL A 142 -9.14 10.00 5.70
C VAL A 142 -7.73 10.46 5.36
N ALA A 143 -6.76 9.78 5.91
CA ALA A 143 -5.35 10.02 5.67
C ALA A 143 -4.70 8.78 5.03
N ILE A 144 -3.86 9.03 4.03
CA ILE A 144 -3.12 7.99 3.29
C ILE A 144 -1.62 8.21 3.49
N LYS A 145 -0.96 7.20 4.01
CA LYS A 145 0.50 7.08 3.91
C LYS A 145 0.82 6.35 2.62
N MET A 146 1.59 6.96 1.72
CA MET A 146 2.05 6.32 0.50
C MET A 146 3.57 6.23 0.50
N PRO A 147 4.15 5.04 0.25
CA PRO A 147 5.59 4.87 0.20
C PRO A 147 6.20 5.58 -1.01
N VAL A 148 7.42 6.05 -0.83
CA VAL A 148 8.24 6.61 -1.91
C VAL A 148 9.46 5.72 -2.10
N PHE A 149 9.76 5.40 -3.36
CA PHE A 149 10.87 4.54 -3.75
C PHE A 149 11.91 5.34 -4.54
N SER A 150 13.18 5.07 -4.30
CA SER A 150 14.30 5.67 -5.04
C SER A 150 14.98 4.64 -5.95
N PHE A 151 14.18 3.86 -6.67
CA PHE A 151 14.70 2.79 -7.53
C PHE A 151 15.59 3.29 -8.67
N GLU A 152 15.40 4.52 -9.12
CA GLU A 152 16.23 5.18 -10.12
C GLU A 152 17.68 5.41 -9.63
N LYS A 153 17.89 5.47 -8.31
CA LYS A 153 19.23 5.66 -7.70
C LYS A 153 19.94 4.34 -7.44
N ILE A 154 19.23 3.22 -7.45
CA ILE A 154 19.78 1.89 -7.12
C ILE A 154 19.75 1.01 -8.36
N LYS A 155 20.89 0.95 -9.07
CA LYS A 155 21.02 0.11 -10.27
C LYS A 155 20.85 -1.37 -9.94
N GLY A 156 20.06 -2.07 -10.74
CA GLY A 156 19.88 -3.52 -10.62
C GLY A 156 19.00 -3.99 -9.46
N ALA A 157 18.34 -3.08 -8.72
CA ALA A 157 17.39 -3.47 -7.68
C ALA A 157 16.10 -4.03 -8.29
N GLU A 158 15.58 -5.13 -7.71
CA GLU A 158 14.23 -5.63 -8.02
C GLU A 158 13.20 -4.72 -7.37
N ILE A 159 12.23 -4.26 -8.16
CA ILE A 159 11.23 -3.29 -7.73
C ILE A 159 9.87 -3.91 -7.34
N SER A 160 9.65 -5.19 -7.65
CA SER A 160 8.43 -5.87 -7.24
C SER A 160 8.27 -5.88 -5.72
N LEU A 161 7.08 -5.54 -5.24
CA LEU A 161 6.80 -5.52 -3.82
C LEU A 161 6.83 -6.94 -3.23
N GLY A 162 7.30 -7.03 -2.00
CA GLY A 162 7.47 -8.30 -1.29
C GLY A 162 7.74 -8.09 0.21
N PRO A 163 8.22 -9.12 0.91
CA PRO A 163 8.40 -9.05 2.37
C PRO A 163 9.59 -8.18 2.81
N GLU A 164 10.48 -7.80 1.88
CA GLU A 164 11.61 -6.94 2.17
C GLU A 164 11.27 -5.48 1.88
N MET A 165 11.64 -4.59 2.79
CA MET A 165 11.40 -3.17 2.64
C MET A 165 12.31 -2.54 1.59
N LYS A 166 11.72 -1.76 0.67
CA LYS A 166 12.39 -1.07 -0.45
C LYS A 166 12.14 0.44 -0.47
N SER A 167 11.12 0.91 0.23
CA SER A 167 10.81 2.34 0.30
C SER A 167 11.90 3.14 1.01
N THR A 168 12.12 4.37 0.56
CA THR A 168 13.11 5.30 1.09
C THR A 168 12.51 6.52 1.76
N GLY A 169 11.21 6.69 1.63
CA GLY A 169 10.43 7.77 2.22
C GLY A 169 8.94 7.49 2.15
N GLU A 170 8.16 8.46 2.59
CA GLU A 170 6.71 8.39 2.57
C GLU A 170 6.10 9.79 2.37
N VAL A 171 4.90 9.83 1.83
CA VAL A 171 4.09 11.05 1.68
C VAL A 171 2.73 10.85 2.29
N LEU A 172 2.10 11.97 2.65
CA LEU A 172 0.79 12.03 3.26
C LEU A 172 -0.22 12.64 2.29
N GLY A 173 -1.33 11.93 2.05
CA GLY A 173 -2.52 12.48 1.39
C GLY A 173 -3.67 12.54 2.39
N ILE A 174 -4.37 13.68 2.49
CA ILE A 174 -5.51 13.86 3.39
C ILE A 174 -6.70 14.42 2.65
N SER A 175 -7.90 13.84 2.90
CA SER A 175 -9.19 14.35 2.47
C SER A 175 -10.31 13.80 3.37
N LYS A 176 -11.53 14.30 3.20
CA LYS A 176 -12.74 13.65 3.74
C LYS A 176 -13.18 12.45 2.92
N ASP A 177 -12.60 12.27 1.74
CA ASP A 177 -12.89 11.20 0.79
C ASP A 177 -11.66 10.35 0.53
N PHE A 178 -11.82 9.02 0.58
CA PHE A 178 -10.73 8.05 0.44
C PHE A 178 -10.01 8.17 -0.92
N ASP A 179 -10.75 8.22 -2.03
CA ASP A 179 -10.15 8.25 -3.37
C ASP A 179 -9.42 9.58 -3.61
N GLU A 180 -9.95 10.68 -3.07
CA GLU A 180 -9.26 11.97 -3.11
C GLU A 180 -7.99 11.98 -2.26
N ALA A 181 -8.00 11.36 -1.08
CA ALA A 181 -6.81 11.22 -0.23
C ALA A 181 -5.72 10.39 -0.94
N ILE A 182 -6.10 9.27 -1.57
CA ILE A 182 -5.19 8.46 -2.39
C ILE A 182 -4.64 9.27 -3.57
N TYR A 183 -5.49 10.01 -4.28
CA TYR A 183 -5.04 10.87 -5.38
C TYR A 183 -3.99 11.88 -4.92
N LYS A 184 -4.23 12.58 -3.79
CA LYS A 184 -3.28 13.53 -3.21
C LYS A 184 -1.96 12.85 -2.82
N ALA A 185 -2.03 11.64 -2.29
CA ALA A 185 -0.86 10.84 -1.95
C ALA A 185 -0.04 10.48 -3.20
N PHE A 186 -0.68 10.00 -4.28
CA PHE A 186 0.01 9.77 -5.56
C PHE A 186 0.68 11.04 -6.09
N MET A 187 0.00 12.19 -6.06
CA MET A 187 0.59 13.47 -6.45
C MET A 187 1.82 13.82 -5.61
N GLY A 188 1.76 13.56 -4.31
CA GLY A 188 2.85 13.82 -3.37
C GLY A 188 4.11 12.98 -3.61
N THR A 189 3.99 11.80 -4.24
CA THR A 189 5.17 10.96 -4.60
C THR A 189 5.99 11.55 -5.75
N GLY A 190 5.49 12.57 -6.44
CA GLY A 190 6.13 13.11 -7.64
C GLY A 190 5.97 12.24 -8.89
N ILE A 191 5.20 11.18 -8.82
CA ILE A 191 4.90 10.33 -9.98
C ILE A 191 3.99 11.11 -10.95
N ASN A 192 4.37 11.13 -12.23
CA ASN A 192 3.49 11.65 -13.28
C ASN A 192 2.27 10.74 -13.42
N LEU A 193 1.09 11.29 -13.15
CA LEU A 193 -0.13 10.54 -13.40
C LEU A 193 -0.37 10.37 -14.90
N PRO A 194 -0.97 9.24 -15.32
CA PRO A 194 -1.21 8.92 -16.73
C PRO A 194 -1.93 10.03 -17.48
N LYS A 195 -1.41 10.43 -18.64
CA LYS A 195 -1.94 11.52 -19.48
C LYS A 195 -2.26 11.07 -20.91
N LYS A 196 -1.44 10.16 -21.46
CA LYS A 196 -1.48 9.72 -22.86
C LYS A 196 -2.43 8.55 -23.08
N LYS A 197 -2.82 7.90 -21.99
CA LYS A 197 -3.81 6.81 -21.93
C LYS A 197 -3.36 5.48 -22.55
N ASN A 198 -2.06 5.19 -22.59
CA ASN A 198 -1.53 3.90 -23.03
C ASN A 198 -0.98 3.12 -21.85
N ILE A 199 -1.48 1.91 -21.63
CA ILE A 199 -1.06 1.04 -20.52
C ILE A 199 -0.54 -0.29 -21.05
N ILE A 200 0.61 -0.72 -20.56
CA ILE A 200 1.14 -2.07 -20.79
C ILE A 200 0.73 -2.98 -19.61
N CYS A 201 0.17 -4.15 -19.94
CA CYS A 201 -0.28 -5.13 -18.98
C CYS A 201 0.47 -6.46 -19.17
N THR A 202 1.17 -6.90 -18.11
CA THR A 202 1.82 -8.20 -18.06
C THR A 202 1.37 -8.91 -16.78
N ILE A 203 0.45 -9.87 -16.91
CA ILE A 203 -0.24 -10.44 -15.77
C ILE A 203 -0.03 -11.96 -15.71
N LYS A 204 0.49 -12.46 -14.57
CA LYS A 204 0.60 -13.90 -14.32
C LYS A 204 -0.76 -14.58 -14.39
N ASP A 205 -0.80 -15.86 -14.82
CA ASP A 205 -2.03 -16.58 -15.07
C ASP A 205 -2.97 -16.61 -13.85
N SER A 206 -2.44 -16.83 -12.65
CA SER A 206 -3.24 -16.90 -11.43
C SER A 206 -3.88 -15.57 -10.99
N ALA A 207 -3.53 -14.45 -11.62
CA ALA A 207 -4.04 -13.11 -11.29
C ALA A 207 -4.94 -12.53 -12.40
N LYS A 208 -5.11 -13.23 -13.53
CA LYS A 208 -5.84 -12.70 -14.68
C LYS A 208 -7.32 -12.47 -14.40
N GLU A 209 -7.98 -13.40 -13.73
CA GLU A 209 -9.41 -13.27 -13.36
C GLU A 209 -9.64 -12.04 -12.48
N GLU A 210 -8.75 -11.80 -11.53
CA GLU A 210 -8.81 -10.62 -10.66
C GLU A 210 -8.49 -9.34 -11.41
N PHE A 211 -7.61 -9.40 -12.40
CA PHE A 211 -7.25 -8.25 -13.24
C PHE A 211 -8.37 -7.85 -14.21
N LEU A 212 -9.24 -8.78 -14.61
CA LEU A 212 -10.28 -8.53 -15.63
C LEU A 212 -11.16 -7.29 -15.33
N PRO A 213 -11.77 -7.15 -14.15
CA PRO A 213 -12.55 -5.96 -13.81
C PRO A 213 -11.71 -4.67 -13.82
N ILE A 214 -10.43 -4.75 -13.41
CA ILE A 214 -9.50 -3.62 -13.41
C ILE A 214 -9.20 -3.19 -14.86
N ALA A 215 -8.88 -4.13 -15.74
CA ALA A 215 -8.64 -3.87 -17.17
C ALA A 215 -9.87 -3.23 -17.83
N LYS A 216 -11.07 -3.74 -17.54
CA LYS A 216 -12.33 -3.18 -18.04
C LYS A 216 -12.52 -1.74 -17.58
N GLN A 217 -12.22 -1.43 -16.33
CA GLN A 217 -12.34 -0.09 -15.79
C GLN A 217 -11.36 0.87 -16.47
N TYR A 218 -10.08 0.50 -16.65
CA TYR A 218 -9.12 1.30 -17.41
C TYR A 218 -9.59 1.54 -18.86
N TYR A 219 -10.04 0.49 -19.54
CA TYR A 219 -10.57 0.63 -20.90
C TYR A 219 -11.78 1.58 -20.96
N MET A 220 -12.75 1.42 -20.08
CA MET A 220 -13.94 2.29 -20.02
C MET A 220 -13.59 3.74 -19.70
N PHE A 221 -12.52 3.97 -18.97
CA PHE A 221 -12.00 5.31 -18.69
C PHE A 221 -11.22 5.91 -19.88
N GLY A 222 -11.08 5.15 -20.96
CA GLY A 222 -10.49 5.57 -22.23
C GLY A 222 -9.00 5.33 -22.36
N TYR A 223 -8.48 4.31 -21.68
CA TYR A 223 -7.11 3.84 -21.87
C TYR A 223 -7.01 2.77 -22.95
N ASP A 224 -5.98 2.87 -23.79
CA ASP A 224 -5.59 1.82 -24.74
C ASP A 224 -4.72 0.79 -24.03
N LEU A 225 -5.15 -0.47 -24.05
CA LEU A 225 -4.45 -1.57 -23.39
C LEU A 225 -3.55 -2.29 -24.37
N TYR A 226 -2.31 -2.51 -23.96
CA TYR A 226 -1.31 -3.31 -24.65
C TYR A 226 -0.91 -4.48 -23.76
N ALA A 227 -0.82 -5.68 -24.30
CA ALA A 227 -0.51 -6.84 -23.48
C ALA A 227 0.35 -7.86 -24.20
N THR A 228 1.20 -8.57 -23.44
CA THR A 228 1.93 -9.74 -23.93
C THR A 228 0.95 -10.90 -24.14
N GLU A 229 1.36 -11.86 -24.99
CA GLU A 229 0.49 -12.91 -25.56
C GLU A 229 -0.50 -13.55 -24.58
N GLY A 230 -0.02 -14.02 -23.42
CA GLY A 230 -0.91 -14.71 -22.45
C GLY A 230 -1.98 -13.79 -21.85
N THR A 231 -1.65 -12.53 -21.56
CA THR A 231 -2.60 -11.52 -21.06
C THR A 231 -3.48 -11.03 -22.19
N TYR A 232 -2.94 -10.84 -23.40
CA TYR A 232 -3.69 -10.46 -24.59
C TYR A 232 -4.79 -11.48 -24.91
N ASN A 233 -4.47 -12.77 -25.00
CA ASN A 233 -5.43 -13.81 -25.30
C ASN A 233 -6.55 -13.82 -24.26
N PHE A 234 -6.21 -13.76 -22.98
CA PHE A 234 -7.18 -13.74 -21.89
C PHE A 234 -8.15 -12.55 -21.99
N LEU A 235 -7.64 -11.33 -22.17
CA LEU A 235 -8.48 -10.13 -22.28
C LEU A 235 -9.37 -10.18 -23.52
N LYS A 236 -8.84 -10.66 -24.65
CA LYS A 236 -9.60 -10.82 -25.89
C LYS A 236 -10.73 -11.84 -25.78
N GLU A 237 -10.51 -12.96 -25.10
CA GLU A 237 -11.54 -13.97 -24.81
C GLU A 237 -12.68 -13.42 -23.95
N HIS A 238 -12.43 -12.33 -23.20
CA HIS A 238 -13.41 -11.63 -22.38
C HIS A 238 -13.92 -10.31 -23.00
N ASP A 239 -13.78 -10.15 -24.32
CA ASP A 239 -14.26 -9.00 -25.09
C ASP A 239 -13.69 -7.64 -24.64
N ILE A 240 -12.51 -7.64 -24.03
CA ILE A 240 -11.78 -6.40 -23.71
C ILE A 240 -10.88 -6.03 -24.89
N PRO A 241 -11.07 -4.85 -25.53
CA PRO A 241 -10.19 -4.36 -26.57
C PRO A 241 -8.74 -4.21 -26.04
N VAL A 242 -7.82 -4.86 -26.72
CA VAL A 242 -6.40 -4.90 -26.32
C VAL A 242 -5.53 -5.13 -27.56
N SER A 243 -4.38 -4.46 -27.61
CA SER A 243 -3.36 -4.65 -28.64
C SER A 243 -2.28 -5.61 -28.18
N LYS A 244 -1.91 -6.57 -29.05
CA LYS A 244 -0.82 -7.51 -28.75
C LYS A 244 0.53 -6.82 -28.93
N ILE A 245 1.40 -6.98 -27.93
CA ILE A 245 2.83 -6.64 -28.01
C ILE A 245 3.68 -7.89 -27.84
N ASN A 246 4.83 -7.89 -28.49
CA ASN A 246 5.76 -9.00 -28.46
C ASN A 246 6.69 -8.93 -27.23
N ARG A 247 7.27 -10.06 -26.87
CA ARG A 247 8.28 -10.14 -25.80
C ARG A 247 9.57 -9.46 -26.23
N ILE A 248 10.47 -9.20 -25.27
CA ILE A 248 11.77 -8.57 -25.50
C ILE A 248 12.63 -9.37 -26.49
N ALA A 249 12.54 -10.70 -26.47
CA ALA A 249 13.30 -11.59 -27.34
C ALA A 249 12.87 -11.56 -28.82
N ASP A 250 11.73 -11.00 -29.13
CA ASP A 250 11.20 -10.88 -30.48
C ASP A 250 11.84 -9.69 -31.20
N LYS A 251 11.88 -9.74 -32.55
CA LYS A 251 12.66 -8.76 -33.34
C LYS A 251 11.93 -7.45 -33.60
N THR A 252 10.60 -7.41 -33.44
CA THR A 252 9.78 -6.25 -33.85
C THR A 252 8.53 -6.11 -32.97
N ASN A 253 8.06 -4.89 -32.81
CA ASN A 253 6.86 -4.54 -32.01
C ASN A 253 6.95 -5.11 -30.60
N THR A 254 8.09 -4.94 -29.98
CA THR A 254 8.37 -5.43 -28.64
C THR A 254 7.87 -4.43 -27.61
N ILE A 255 7.78 -4.90 -26.36
CA ILE A 255 7.46 -4.05 -25.22
C ILE A 255 8.44 -2.86 -25.11
N PHE A 256 9.72 -3.05 -25.45
CA PHE A 256 10.71 -1.97 -25.46
C PHE A 256 10.47 -0.96 -26.57
N ASP A 257 10.12 -1.42 -27.77
CA ASP A 257 9.82 -0.50 -28.86
C ASP A 257 8.70 0.45 -28.45
N LEU A 258 7.65 -0.06 -27.79
CA LEU A 258 6.55 0.77 -27.31
C LEU A 258 6.99 1.70 -26.16
N MET A 259 7.78 1.24 -25.20
CA MET A 259 8.27 2.06 -24.09
C MET A 259 9.17 3.21 -24.55
N LEU A 260 9.93 3.00 -25.64
CA LEU A 260 10.82 4.01 -26.22
C LEU A 260 10.07 5.12 -26.98
N THR A 261 8.80 4.93 -27.34
CA THR A 261 8.02 5.93 -28.10
C THR A 261 7.55 7.11 -27.26
N ASP A 262 7.82 7.13 -25.94
CA ASP A 262 7.29 8.11 -24.99
C ASP A 262 5.75 8.24 -25.02
N THR A 263 5.06 7.15 -25.37
CA THR A 263 3.59 7.09 -25.42
C THR A 263 2.98 6.30 -24.28
N VAL A 264 3.78 5.50 -23.55
CA VAL A 264 3.32 4.68 -22.42
C VAL A 264 3.24 5.52 -21.17
N ASP A 265 2.08 5.49 -20.52
CA ASP A 265 1.85 6.21 -19.27
C ASP A 265 2.01 5.37 -18.02
N LEU A 266 1.78 4.06 -18.14
CA LEU A 266 1.71 3.16 -17.01
C LEU A 266 2.01 1.73 -17.43
N ILE A 267 2.67 1.01 -16.56
CA ILE A 267 2.83 -0.44 -16.69
C ILE A 267 2.20 -1.11 -15.46
N ILE A 268 1.37 -2.12 -15.69
CA ILE A 268 0.85 -3.02 -14.65
C ILE A 268 1.51 -4.37 -14.89
N ASP A 269 2.48 -4.71 -14.05
CA ASP A 269 3.27 -5.94 -14.16
C ASP A 269 3.09 -6.79 -12.91
N ILE A 270 2.33 -7.87 -13.01
CA ILE A 270 2.11 -8.81 -11.91
C ILE A 270 2.98 -10.05 -12.15
N PRO A 271 4.18 -10.11 -11.52
CA PRO A 271 5.16 -11.13 -11.83
C PRO A 271 4.81 -12.50 -11.24
N THR A 272 5.36 -13.56 -11.84
CA THR A 272 5.44 -14.87 -11.20
C THR A 272 6.62 -14.90 -10.22
N ARG A 273 6.53 -15.67 -9.13
CA ARG A 273 7.59 -15.73 -8.08
C ARG A 273 8.97 -16.13 -8.61
N ASN A 274 9.08 -16.70 -9.80
CA ASN A 274 10.34 -17.20 -10.40
C ASN A 274 10.90 -16.29 -11.52
N ASP A 275 10.35 -15.09 -11.73
CA ASP A 275 10.74 -14.21 -12.85
C ASP A 275 11.97 -13.32 -12.60
N ASN A 276 12.67 -13.50 -11.48
CA ASN A 276 13.83 -12.66 -11.12
C ASN A 276 15.03 -12.71 -12.10
N LEU A 277 14.97 -13.56 -13.13
CA LEU A 277 16.04 -13.72 -14.12
C LEU A 277 15.57 -13.61 -15.58
N LYS A 278 14.32 -13.17 -15.82
CA LYS A 278 13.70 -13.16 -17.14
C LYS A 278 13.16 -11.79 -17.53
N ASP A 279 12.54 -11.70 -18.68
CA ASP A 279 11.99 -10.50 -19.32
C ASP A 279 11.29 -9.53 -18.35
N GLY A 280 10.56 -10.03 -17.34
CA GLY A 280 9.85 -9.20 -16.37
C GLY A 280 10.78 -8.27 -15.56
N PHE A 281 11.90 -8.78 -15.05
CA PHE A 281 12.88 -7.94 -14.35
C PHE A 281 13.42 -6.83 -15.24
N VAL A 282 13.75 -7.18 -16.49
CA VAL A 282 14.30 -6.21 -17.46
C VAL A 282 13.27 -5.14 -17.81
N ILE A 283 11.99 -5.52 -17.99
CA ILE A 283 10.89 -4.59 -18.21
C ILE A 283 10.76 -3.61 -17.03
N ARG A 284 10.72 -4.13 -15.81
CA ARG A 284 10.60 -3.32 -14.61
C ARG A 284 11.77 -2.35 -14.43
N ARG A 285 12.99 -2.81 -14.68
CA ARG A 285 14.18 -1.94 -14.61
C ARG A 285 14.15 -0.86 -15.67
N PHE A 286 13.82 -1.21 -16.90
CA PHE A 286 13.73 -0.23 -17.99
C PHE A 286 12.63 0.80 -17.73
N ALA A 287 11.49 0.39 -17.19
CA ALA A 287 10.42 1.32 -16.80
C ALA A 287 10.91 2.39 -15.81
N VAL A 288 11.63 1.97 -14.78
CA VAL A 288 12.23 2.89 -13.79
C VAL A 288 13.23 3.84 -14.45
N GLU A 289 14.11 3.34 -15.31
CA GLU A 289 15.12 4.15 -15.99
C GLU A 289 14.51 5.12 -17.00
N ALA A 290 13.41 4.75 -17.62
CA ALA A 290 12.63 5.60 -18.53
C ALA A 290 11.64 6.54 -17.81
N GLY A 291 11.52 6.46 -16.49
CA GLY A 291 10.59 7.27 -15.72
C GLY A 291 9.12 6.92 -15.95
N ILE A 292 8.83 5.69 -16.41
CA ILE A 292 7.46 5.19 -16.62
C ILE A 292 6.96 4.58 -15.31
N PRO A 293 5.84 5.07 -14.74
CA PRO A 293 5.23 4.47 -13.56
C PRO A 293 4.91 2.99 -13.79
N ILE A 294 5.30 2.16 -12.83
CA ILE A 294 5.04 0.72 -12.88
C ILE A 294 4.52 0.23 -11.52
N TYR A 295 3.44 -0.53 -11.55
CA TYR A 295 2.83 -1.13 -10.36
C TYR A 295 2.84 -2.66 -10.47
N THR A 296 3.27 -3.28 -9.38
CA THR A 296 3.39 -4.74 -9.27
C THR A 296 2.33 -5.36 -8.34
N SER A 297 1.32 -4.56 -7.95
CA SER A 297 0.16 -4.95 -7.15
C SER A 297 -1.13 -4.58 -7.87
N LEU A 298 -2.09 -5.51 -7.93
CA LEU A 298 -3.44 -5.24 -8.44
C LEU A 298 -4.21 -4.30 -7.54
N ASP A 299 -4.00 -4.37 -6.23
CA ASP A 299 -4.65 -3.49 -5.26
C ASP A 299 -4.25 -2.02 -5.50
N THR A 300 -2.95 -1.78 -5.75
CA THR A 300 -2.43 -0.44 -6.09
C THR A 300 -2.96 0.04 -7.46
N ALA A 301 -3.00 -0.84 -8.47
CA ALA A 301 -3.55 -0.52 -9.79
C ALA A 301 -5.04 -0.17 -9.74
N GLN A 302 -5.82 -0.90 -8.92
CA GLN A 302 -7.24 -0.61 -8.67
C GLN A 302 -7.42 0.72 -7.94
N ALA A 303 -6.61 0.99 -6.91
CA ALA A 303 -6.68 2.25 -6.18
C ALA A 303 -6.38 3.45 -7.08
N LEU A 304 -5.41 3.31 -8.01
CA LEU A 304 -5.07 4.35 -8.97
C LEU A 304 -6.25 4.66 -9.91
N ILE A 305 -6.85 3.65 -10.54
CA ILE A 305 -7.95 3.93 -11.49
C ILE A 305 -9.17 4.52 -10.79
N ASN A 306 -9.50 4.06 -9.57
CA ASN A 306 -10.60 4.62 -8.80
C ASN A 306 -10.40 6.12 -8.53
N CYS A 307 -9.21 6.53 -8.10
CA CYS A 307 -8.93 7.93 -7.81
C CYS A 307 -8.86 8.79 -9.09
N LEU A 308 -8.42 8.24 -10.23
CA LEU A 308 -8.42 8.95 -11.53
C LEU A 308 -9.85 9.19 -12.04
N GLU A 309 -10.74 8.22 -11.91
CA GLU A 309 -12.17 8.37 -12.26
C GLU A 309 -12.83 9.48 -11.43
N LYS A 310 -12.52 9.55 -10.15
CA LYS A 310 -13.09 10.57 -9.26
C LYS A 310 -12.57 11.97 -9.58
N ARG A 311 -11.27 12.11 -9.87
CA ARG A 311 -10.69 13.38 -10.32
C ARG A 311 -11.34 13.90 -11.59
N HIS A 312 -11.68 13.03 -12.54
CA HIS A 312 -12.32 13.45 -13.80
C HIS A 312 -13.66 14.16 -13.55
N LYS A 313 -14.31 13.89 -12.43
CA LYS A 313 -15.55 14.54 -11.98
C LYS A 313 -15.33 15.91 -11.32
N GLY A 314 -14.10 16.40 -11.21
CA GLY A 314 -13.79 17.83 -11.02
C GLY A 314 -13.77 18.35 -9.58
N GLN A 315 -13.51 17.50 -8.57
CA GLN A 315 -13.53 17.96 -7.17
C GLN A 315 -12.24 17.57 -6.43
N THR A 316 -11.38 18.55 -6.18
CA THR A 316 -10.32 18.46 -5.15
C THR A 316 -10.61 19.48 -4.05
N SER A 317 -10.65 19.02 -2.81
CA SER A 317 -10.85 19.84 -1.64
C SER A 317 -9.51 20.23 -0.97
N LEU A 318 -9.47 21.38 -0.31
CA LEU A 318 -8.37 21.72 0.58
C LEU A 318 -8.72 21.26 2.00
N VAL A 319 -7.77 20.63 2.68
CA VAL A 319 -7.88 20.25 4.08
C VAL A 319 -6.80 20.98 4.85
N ASP A 320 -7.19 21.71 5.89
CA ASP A 320 -6.24 22.36 6.80
C ASP A 320 -5.66 21.27 7.74
N ILE A 321 -4.37 21.00 7.60
CA ILE A 321 -3.65 19.98 8.37
C ILE A 321 -3.04 20.56 9.67
N THR A 322 -3.31 21.82 9.98
CA THR A 322 -2.80 22.51 11.19
C THR A 322 -3.86 22.62 12.29
N LYS A 323 -5.07 22.14 12.03
CA LYS A 323 -6.20 22.16 12.97
C LYS A 323 -6.53 20.78 13.49
#